data_caeac31718e0b0dbff892798e6973332
#
_entry.id   caeac31718e0b0dbff892798e6973332
#
_cell.length_a   1.000
_cell.length_b   1.000
_cell.length_c   1.000
_cell.angle_alpha   90.00
_cell.angle_beta   90.00
_cell.angle_gamma   90.00
#
_symmetry.space_group_name_H-M   'P 1'
#
loop_
_entity.id
_entity.type
_entity.pdbx_description
1 polymer ?
#
loop_
_entity_poly.entity_id
_entity_poly.type
_entity_poly.pdbx_seq_one_letter_code
_entity_poly.pdbx_strand_id
1 'polypeptide(L)'
;CSWFLACFALWAQLPDGRALMALAIGQVLSRALSGYAVARFPLAKNTGLAHTFATAADRAFAGRFLAVLAGVCVAAQAVCARGPGVGAALAALLCLWRYRAVAQKQFGGISGDLAGWFLTRCELWQLAAAVVCQMAESVLR
;
A
#
# COMPACT_ATOMS: atom_id res chain seq x y z
N CYS A 1 3.18 17.86 -9.73
CA CYS A 1 3.65 18.81 -8.69
C CYS A 1 2.81 18.75 -7.42
N SER A 2 1.46 18.80 -7.49
CA SER A 2 0.58 18.80 -6.30
C SER A 2 0.75 17.58 -5.38
N TRP A 3 1.02 16.41 -5.93
CA TRP A 3 1.27 15.20 -5.14
C TRP A 3 2.53 15.31 -4.29
N PHE A 4 3.63 15.84 -4.83
CA PHE A 4 4.87 16.05 -4.07
C PHE A 4 4.69 17.08 -2.96
N LEU A 5 3.96 18.16 -3.22
CA LEU A 5 3.65 19.18 -2.21
C LEU A 5 2.80 18.61 -1.08
N ALA A 6 1.79 17.81 -1.41
CA ALA A 6 0.96 17.14 -0.41
C ALA A 6 1.79 16.16 0.46
N CYS A 7 2.62 15.33 -0.16
CA CYS A 7 3.52 14.44 0.57
C CYS A 7 4.48 15.22 1.47
N PHE A 8 5.11 16.28 0.95
CA PHE A 8 6.04 17.10 1.73
C PHE A 8 5.35 17.77 2.94
N ALA A 9 4.17 18.36 2.73
CA ALA A 9 3.40 18.98 3.80
C ALA A 9 3.01 17.99 4.89
N LEU A 10 2.63 16.76 4.53
CA LEU A 10 2.30 15.70 5.47
C LEU A 10 3.55 15.17 6.21
N TRP A 11 4.67 14.99 5.50
CA TRP A 11 5.94 14.58 6.12
C TRP A 11 6.45 15.60 7.13
N ALA A 12 6.29 16.90 6.86
CA ALA A 12 6.70 17.96 7.77
C ALA A 12 5.91 17.97 9.11
N GLN A 13 4.75 17.30 9.16
CA GLN A 13 3.91 17.19 10.35
C GLN A 13 4.19 15.93 11.20
N LEU A 14 5.19 15.11 10.84
CA LEU A 14 5.52 13.87 11.53
C LEU A 14 6.78 14.01 12.41
N PRO A 15 6.68 14.56 13.63
CA PRO A 15 7.81 14.64 14.55
C PRO A 15 8.12 13.30 15.24
N ASP A 16 7.14 12.37 15.29
CA ASP A 16 7.25 11.13 16.07
C ASP A 16 7.92 9.99 15.30
N GLY A 17 8.96 9.40 15.88
CA GLY A 17 9.65 8.22 15.33
C GLY A 17 8.74 7.02 15.10
N ARG A 18 7.62 6.90 15.82
CA ARG A 18 6.62 5.82 15.64
C ARG A 18 5.90 5.94 14.31
N ALA A 19 5.49 7.14 13.93
CA ALA A 19 4.84 7.37 12.65
C ALA A 19 5.82 7.15 11.49
N LEU A 20 7.09 7.55 11.64
CA LEU A 20 8.15 7.25 10.68
C LEU A 20 8.35 5.74 10.50
N MET A 21 8.35 4.97 11.60
CA MET A 21 8.45 3.51 11.56
C MET A 21 7.25 2.88 10.86
N ALA A 22 6.03 3.36 11.15
CA ALA A 22 4.82 2.92 10.46
C ALA A 22 4.92 3.11 8.94
N LEU A 23 5.41 4.26 8.51
CA LEU A 23 5.56 4.59 7.09
C LEU A 23 6.68 3.78 6.43
N ALA A 24 7.80 3.55 7.11
CA ALA A 24 8.88 2.70 6.59
C ALA A 24 8.38 1.27 6.33
N ILE A 25 7.67 0.68 7.30
CA ILE A 25 7.02 -0.63 7.11
C ILE A 25 5.93 -0.55 6.04
N GLY A 26 5.21 0.56 5.97
CA GLY A 26 4.18 0.85 4.96
C GLY A 26 4.69 0.83 3.52
N GLN A 27 5.94 1.25 3.27
CA GLN A 27 6.58 1.15 1.96
C GLN A 27 6.74 -0.32 1.54
N VAL A 28 7.17 -1.18 2.45
CA VAL A 28 7.27 -2.63 2.18
C VAL A 28 5.88 -3.22 1.96
N LEU A 29 4.90 -2.84 2.79
CA LEU A 29 3.51 -3.29 2.67
C LEU A 29 2.90 -2.92 1.31
N SER A 30 3.05 -1.68 0.85
CA SER A 30 2.50 -1.22 -0.43
C SER A 30 3.08 -2.02 -1.60
N ARG A 31 4.37 -2.35 -1.57
CA ARG A 31 5.06 -3.18 -2.57
C ARG A 31 4.58 -4.63 -2.53
N ALA A 32 4.46 -5.20 -1.33
CA ALA A 32 3.92 -6.56 -1.15
C ALA A 32 2.48 -6.68 -1.68
N LEU A 33 1.62 -5.70 -1.39
CA LEU A 33 0.24 -5.68 -1.87
C LEU A 33 0.15 -5.49 -3.39
N SER A 34 1.01 -4.65 -3.98
CA SER A 34 1.09 -4.48 -5.43
C SER A 34 1.52 -5.78 -6.13
N GLY A 35 2.57 -6.42 -5.63
CA GLY A 35 3.03 -7.71 -6.15
C GLY A 35 1.99 -8.82 -5.97
N TYR A 36 1.32 -8.86 -4.82
CA TYR A 36 0.21 -9.79 -4.57
C TYR A 36 -0.92 -9.60 -5.58
N ALA A 37 -1.28 -8.35 -5.88
CA ALA A 37 -2.31 -8.06 -6.86
C ALA A 37 -1.92 -8.58 -8.26
N VAL A 38 -0.68 -8.34 -8.71
CA VAL A 38 -0.16 -8.86 -9.99
C VAL A 38 -0.15 -10.39 -10.03
N ALA A 39 0.16 -11.05 -8.91
CA ALA A 39 0.20 -12.51 -8.84
C ALA A 39 -1.20 -13.16 -8.81
N ARG A 40 -2.22 -12.49 -8.26
CA ARG A 40 -3.52 -13.10 -7.97
C ARG A 40 -4.69 -12.60 -8.80
N PHE A 41 -4.66 -11.35 -9.27
CA PHE A 41 -5.76 -10.78 -10.01
C PHE A 41 -5.60 -11.00 -11.52
N PRO A 42 -6.69 -11.03 -12.29
CA PRO A 42 -6.61 -11.15 -13.74
C PRO A 42 -5.87 -9.95 -14.35
N LEU A 43 -5.05 -10.21 -15.36
CA LEU A 43 -4.32 -9.19 -16.11
C LEU A 43 -5.22 -8.61 -17.20
N ALA A 44 -5.15 -7.29 -17.41
CA ALA A 44 -5.93 -6.60 -18.44
C ALA A 44 -5.49 -6.96 -19.87
N LYS A 45 -4.20 -7.29 -20.04
CA LYS A 45 -3.61 -7.70 -21.33
C LYS A 45 -2.66 -8.86 -21.10
N ASN A 46 -2.65 -9.81 -22.05
CA ASN A 46 -1.70 -10.93 -22.06
C ASN A 46 -0.33 -10.53 -22.66
N THR A 47 0.01 -9.26 -22.65
CA THR A 47 1.26 -8.70 -23.19
C THR A 47 1.78 -7.61 -22.24
N GLY A 48 3.10 -7.43 -22.22
CA GLY A 48 3.76 -6.40 -21.43
C GLY A 48 4.46 -6.92 -20.17
N LEU A 49 5.15 -6.02 -19.48
CA LEU A 49 5.99 -6.34 -18.31
C LEU A 49 5.24 -7.10 -17.21
N ALA A 50 4.01 -6.70 -16.90
CA ALA A 50 3.21 -7.38 -15.88
C ALA A 50 2.90 -8.84 -16.25
N HIS A 51 2.66 -9.13 -17.54
CA HIS A 51 2.47 -10.48 -18.04
C HIS A 51 3.78 -11.29 -17.97
N THR A 52 4.91 -10.71 -18.36
CA THR A 52 6.23 -11.38 -18.31
C THR A 52 6.58 -11.77 -16.88
N PHE A 53 6.41 -10.89 -15.91
CA PHE A 53 6.62 -11.18 -14.49
C PHE A 53 5.63 -12.25 -13.97
N ALA A 54 4.38 -12.19 -14.39
CA ALA A 54 3.37 -13.13 -13.95
C ALA A 54 3.54 -14.54 -14.55
N THR A 55 4.13 -14.67 -15.73
CA THR A 55 4.40 -15.97 -16.36
C THR A 55 5.74 -16.58 -15.94
N ALA A 56 6.73 -15.75 -15.60
CA ALA A 56 8.05 -16.19 -15.17
C ALA A 56 8.09 -16.71 -13.73
N ALA A 57 7.15 -16.28 -12.87
CA ALA A 57 7.07 -16.69 -11.48
C ALA A 57 5.99 -17.78 -11.28
N ASP A 58 6.25 -18.70 -10.35
CA ASP A 58 5.17 -19.54 -9.81
C ASP A 58 4.16 -18.65 -9.06
N ARG A 59 3.10 -18.29 -9.78
CA ARG A 59 2.06 -17.35 -9.32
C ARG A 59 1.44 -17.74 -7.99
N ALA A 60 1.29 -19.06 -7.77
CA ALA A 60 0.68 -19.55 -6.54
C ALA A 60 1.63 -19.39 -5.35
N PHE A 61 2.92 -19.66 -5.55
CA PHE A 61 3.93 -19.49 -4.51
C PHE A 61 4.19 -18.00 -4.22
N ALA A 62 4.42 -17.20 -5.26
CA ALA A 62 4.65 -15.77 -5.12
C ALA A 62 3.46 -15.06 -4.44
N GLY A 63 2.22 -15.41 -4.83
CA GLY A 63 1.02 -14.85 -4.21
C GLY A 63 0.90 -15.20 -2.72
N ARG A 64 1.23 -16.44 -2.33
CA ARG A 64 1.23 -16.85 -0.91
C ARG A 64 2.32 -16.14 -0.11
N PHE A 65 3.53 -16.11 -0.64
CA PHE A 65 4.66 -15.42 0.00
C PHE A 65 4.36 -13.93 0.24
N LEU A 66 3.86 -13.23 -0.78
CA LEU A 66 3.52 -11.81 -0.67
C LEU A 66 2.34 -11.53 0.27
N ALA A 67 1.38 -12.45 0.34
CA ALA A 67 0.28 -12.36 1.31
C ALA A 67 0.79 -12.51 2.75
N VAL A 68 1.69 -13.46 3.01
CA VAL A 68 2.32 -13.64 4.33
C VAL A 68 3.16 -12.41 4.69
N LEU A 69 3.97 -11.92 3.76
CA LEU A 69 4.77 -10.71 3.96
C LEU A 69 3.90 -9.50 4.27
N ALA A 70 2.80 -9.30 3.54
CA ALA A 70 1.83 -8.24 3.83
C ALA A 70 1.20 -8.39 5.22
N GLY A 71 0.83 -9.60 5.62
CA GLY A 71 0.32 -9.89 6.96
C GLY A 71 1.32 -9.56 8.07
N VAL A 72 2.58 -9.93 7.87
CA VAL A 72 3.68 -9.58 8.81
C VAL A 72 3.86 -8.06 8.90
N CYS A 73 3.83 -7.35 7.78
CA CYS A 73 3.94 -5.89 7.76
C CYS A 73 2.77 -5.22 8.50
N VAL A 74 1.53 -5.69 8.30
CA VAL A 74 0.35 -5.19 9.03
C VAL A 74 0.51 -5.42 10.53
N ALA A 75 0.91 -6.61 10.95
CA ALA A 75 1.14 -6.93 12.36
C ALA A 75 2.26 -6.06 12.95
N ALA A 76 3.38 -5.90 12.24
CA ALA A 76 4.49 -5.06 12.64
C ALA A 76 4.07 -3.58 12.80
N GLN A 77 3.28 -3.04 11.86
CA GLN A 77 2.74 -1.68 11.99
C GLN A 77 1.85 -1.51 13.21
N ALA A 78 0.98 -2.49 13.48
CA ALA A 78 0.08 -2.44 14.63
C ALA A 78 0.84 -2.51 15.96
N VAL A 79 1.87 -3.35 16.05
CA VAL A 79 2.66 -3.54 17.27
C VAL A 79 3.63 -2.37 17.52
N CYS A 80 4.40 -1.98 16.49
CA CYS A 80 5.48 -0.99 16.64
C CYS A 80 4.97 0.45 16.70
N ALA A 81 3.93 0.77 15.93
CA ALA A 81 3.47 2.14 15.76
C ALA A 81 2.05 2.40 16.33
N ARG A 82 1.43 1.42 16.95
CA ARG A 82 0.10 1.53 17.59
C ARG A 82 -0.92 2.29 16.72
N GLY A 83 -1.43 3.44 17.19
CA GLY A 83 -2.47 4.20 16.49
C GLY A 83 -2.11 4.58 15.05
N PRO A 84 -1.02 5.32 14.79
CA PRO A 84 -0.56 5.66 13.44
C PRO A 84 -0.32 4.44 12.55
N GLY A 85 0.19 3.34 13.13
CA GLY A 85 0.44 2.09 12.41
C GLY A 85 -0.84 1.38 11.98
N VAL A 86 -1.82 1.29 12.88
CA VAL A 86 -3.14 0.70 12.57
C VAL A 86 -3.85 1.54 11.50
N GLY A 87 -3.83 2.87 11.62
CA GLY A 87 -4.40 3.77 10.63
C GLY A 87 -3.78 3.59 9.24
N ALA A 88 -2.45 3.54 9.17
CA ALA A 88 -1.72 3.31 7.92
C ALA A 88 -2.03 1.95 7.30
N ALA A 89 -2.11 0.87 8.11
CA ALA A 89 -2.45 -0.47 7.64
C ALA A 89 -3.87 -0.54 7.07
N LEU A 90 -4.84 0.05 7.76
CA LEU A 90 -6.23 0.13 7.29
C LEU A 90 -6.33 0.91 5.97
N ALA A 91 -5.62 2.04 5.86
CA ALA A 91 -5.57 2.83 4.64
C ALA A 91 -5.00 2.01 3.45
N ALA A 92 -3.95 1.22 3.68
CA ALA A 92 -3.37 0.35 2.65
C ALA A 92 -4.36 -0.74 2.18
N LEU A 93 -5.07 -1.39 3.11
CA LEU A 93 -6.07 -2.41 2.78
C LEU A 93 -7.27 -1.83 2.03
N LEU A 94 -7.76 -0.66 2.45
CA LEU A 94 -8.83 0.07 1.74
C LEU A 94 -8.38 0.46 0.32
N CYS A 95 -7.13 0.89 0.17
CA CYS A 95 -6.55 1.22 -1.13
C CYS A 95 -6.47 -0.01 -2.03
N LEU A 96 -6.10 -1.18 -1.50
CA LEU A 96 -6.10 -2.45 -2.24
C LEU A 96 -7.51 -2.85 -2.69
N TRP A 97 -8.49 -2.71 -1.81
CA TRP A 97 -9.88 -3.01 -2.16
C TRP A 97 -10.39 -2.10 -3.28
N ARG A 98 -10.14 -0.79 -3.19
CA ARG A 98 -10.46 0.17 -4.26
C ARG A 98 -9.72 -0.15 -5.56
N TYR A 99 -8.44 -0.49 -5.46
CA TYR A 99 -7.62 -0.87 -6.61
C TYR A 99 -8.23 -2.05 -7.36
N ARG A 100 -8.64 -3.11 -6.63
CA ARG A 100 -9.32 -4.26 -7.23
C ARG A 100 -10.61 -3.85 -7.93
N ALA A 101 -11.45 -3.02 -7.29
CA ALA A 101 -12.71 -2.57 -7.85
C ALA A 101 -12.51 -1.74 -9.14
N VAL A 102 -11.54 -0.83 -9.16
CA VAL A 102 -11.20 0.00 -10.33
C VAL A 102 -10.61 -0.86 -11.45
N ALA A 103 -9.67 -1.75 -11.12
CA ALA A 103 -9.03 -2.63 -12.09
C ALA A 103 -10.04 -3.49 -12.84
N GLN A 104 -11.00 -4.08 -12.14
CA GLN A 104 -12.01 -4.95 -12.73
C GLN A 104 -13.06 -4.16 -13.54
N LYS A 105 -13.53 -3.01 -13.01
CA LYS A 105 -14.62 -2.24 -13.63
C LYS A 105 -14.18 -1.44 -14.86
N GLN A 106 -12.99 -0.85 -14.82
CA GLN A 106 -12.57 0.11 -15.85
C GLN A 106 -11.58 -0.48 -16.86
N PHE A 107 -10.79 -1.46 -16.46
CA PHE A 107 -9.69 -1.98 -17.28
C PHE A 107 -9.77 -3.48 -17.58
N GLY A 108 -10.76 -4.17 -17.04
CA GLY A 108 -10.92 -5.62 -17.20
C GLY A 108 -9.79 -6.44 -16.57
N GLY A 109 -8.91 -5.80 -15.81
CA GLY A 109 -7.79 -6.46 -15.13
C GLY A 109 -6.65 -5.48 -14.77
N ILE A 110 -5.54 -6.04 -14.30
CA ILE A 110 -4.38 -5.26 -13.84
C ILE A 110 -3.42 -4.96 -15.02
N SER A 111 -2.93 -3.72 -15.07
CA SER A 111 -1.82 -3.28 -15.91
C SER A 111 -0.68 -2.73 -15.07
N GLY A 112 0.54 -2.62 -15.65
CA GLY A 112 1.70 -2.06 -14.96
C GLY A 112 1.49 -0.60 -14.52
N ASP A 113 0.86 0.21 -15.37
CA ASP A 113 0.55 1.61 -15.07
C ASP A 113 -0.44 1.74 -13.92
N LEU A 114 -1.42 0.84 -13.87
CA LEU A 114 -2.40 0.79 -12.79
C LEU A 114 -1.77 0.35 -11.46
N ALA A 115 -0.75 -0.52 -11.50
CA ALA A 115 0.05 -0.89 -10.33
C ALA A 115 0.86 0.30 -9.80
N GLY A 116 1.46 1.11 -10.68
CA GLY A 116 2.13 2.36 -10.31
C GLY A 116 1.18 3.38 -9.69
N TRP A 117 0.00 3.55 -10.28
CA TRP A 117 -1.06 4.40 -9.71
C TRP A 117 -1.49 3.93 -8.30
N PHE A 118 -1.63 2.62 -8.11
CA PHE A 118 -1.93 2.05 -6.79
C PHE A 118 -0.87 2.40 -5.75
N LEU A 119 0.43 2.24 -6.10
CA LEU A 119 1.54 2.53 -5.18
C LEU A 119 1.50 3.98 -4.69
N THR A 120 1.42 4.94 -5.61
CA THR A 120 1.39 6.36 -5.27
C THR A 120 0.18 6.73 -4.41
N ARG A 121 -0.98 6.16 -4.69
CA ARG A 121 -2.18 6.38 -3.88
C ARG A 121 -2.09 5.72 -2.51
N CYS A 122 -1.60 4.49 -2.45
CA CYS A 122 -1.45 3.74 -1.21
C CYS A 122 -0.49 4.46 -0.25
N GLU A 123 0.64 4.94 -0.74
CA GLU A 123 1.63 5.69 0.05
C GLU A 123 1.05 7.01 0.59
N LEU A 124 0.34 7.77 -0.24
CA LEU A 124 -0.31 9.01 0.20
C LEU A 124 -1.38 8.76 1.27
N TRP A 125 -2.23 7.75 1.07
CA TRP A 125 -3.28 7.43 2.05
C TRP A 125 -2.72 6.92 3.38
N GLN A 126 -1.65 6.12 3.34
CA GLN A 126 -0.96 5.69 4.56
C GLN A 126 -0.36 6.88 5.32
N LEU A 127 0.29 7.79 4.60
CA LEU A 127 0.87 9.00 5.17
C LEU A 127 -0.22 9.89 5.80
N ALA A 128 -1.32 10.14 5.10
CA ALA A 128 -2.45 10.92 5.61
C ALA A 128 -3.08 10.26 6.86
N ALA A 129 -3.30 8.95 6.82
CA ALA A 129 -3.85 8.22 7.96
C ALA A 129 -2.93 8.25 9.18
N ALA A 130 -1.60 8.11 8.99
CA ALA A 130 -0.63 8.20 10.07
C ALA A 130 -0.65 9.58 10.73
N VAL A 131 -0.69 10.66 9.94
CA VAL A 131 -0.77 12.04 10.45
C VAL A 131 -2.07 12.26 11.22
N VAL A 132 -3.21 11.86 10.67
CA VAL A 132 -4.52 12.02 11.34
C VAL A 132 -4.57 11.25 12.66
N CYS A 133 -4.09 10.00 12.68
CA CYS A 133 -4.06 9.21 13.92
C CYS A 133 -3.12 9.82 14.96
N GLN A 134 -1.97 10.34 14.54
CA GLN A 134 -1.03 11.00 15.44
C GLN A 134 -1.64 12.30 16.03
N MET A 135 -2.32 13.10 15.21
CA MET A 135 -3.02 14.30 15.68
C MET A 135 -4.13 13.95 16.67
N ALA A 136 -4.90 12.89 16.39
CA ALA A 136 -5.94 12.42 17.29
C ALA A 136 -5.35 11.96 18.65
N GLU A 137 -4.24 11.26 18.66
CA GLU A 137 -3.55 10.86 19.89
C GLU A 137 -3.01 12.05 20.68
N SER A 138 -2.55 13.10 20.02
CA SER A 138 -2.05 14.32 20.66
C SER A 138 -3.16 15.15 21.33
N VAL A 139 -4.36 15.12 20.77
CA VAL A 139 -5.54 15.82 21.33
C VAL A 139 -6.15 15.06 22.51
N LEU A 140 -6.02 13.72 22.52
CA LEU A 140 -6.57 12.87 23.60
C LEU A 140 -5.65 12.75 24.84
N ARG A 141 -4.43 13.29 24.78
CA ARG A 141 -3.48 13.37 25.88
C ARG A 141 -3.54 14.70 26.60
#